data_19ddf2b14ea1704c346aa814524b384d
#
_entry.id   19ddf2b14ea1704c346aa814524b384d
#
_cell.length_a   1.000
_cell.length_b   1.000
_cell.length_c   1.000
_cell.angle_alpha   90.00
_cell.angle_beta   90.00
_cell.angle_gamma   90.00
#
_symmetry.space_group_name_H-M   'P 1'
#
loop_
_entity.id
_entity.type
_entity.pdbx_description
1 polymer ?
#
loop_
_entity_poly.entity_id
_entity_poly.type
_entity_poly.pdbx_seq_one_letter_code
_entity_poly.pdbx_strand_id
1 'polypeptide(L)'
;NKVYSKVFEPICDFNPEHISHADWGDILLVAPATANIIGKFACGIADDALSTLFLAFDKPVFIAPAMNNRMYTHPIVQRNIKQLQAIEVQLIEPTYGELACNSVGKGRMEEPENIVAYLKDYFDKD
;
A
#
# COMPACT_ATOMS: atom_id res chain seq x y z
N ASN A 1 -12.91 -7.28 2.35
CA ASN A 1 -13.81 -6.22 2.69
C ASN A 1 -13.65 -5.78 4.12
N LYS A 2 -13.83 -6.68 5.04
CA LYS A 2 -13.63 -6.35 6.43
C LYS A 2 -12.19 -5.94 6.68
N VAL A 3 -11.27 -6.61 6.03
CA VAL A 3 -9.88 -6.27 6.16
C VAL A 3 -9.66 -4.83 5.71
N TYR A 4 -10.26 -4.50 4.60
CA TYR A 4 -10.14 -3.18 4.04
C TYR A 4 -10.68 -2.13 5.01
N SER A 5 -11.87 -2.38 5.57
CA SER A 5 -12.45 -1.45 6.51
C SER A 5 -11.62 -1.30 7.76
N LYS A 6 -11.11 -2.40 8.24
CA LYS A 6 -10.31 -2.36 9.45
C LYS A 6 -9.04 -1.56 9.29
N VAL A 7 -8.50 -1.55 8.09
CA VAL A 7 -7.30 -0.78 7.86
C VAL A 7 -7.59 0.70 7.83
N PHE A 8 -8.64 1.09 7.11
CA PHE A 8 -8.89 2.51 6.93
C PHE A 8 -9.41 3.22 8.15
N GLU A 9 -10.29 2.58 8.88
CA GLU A 9 -10.85 3.23 10.06
C GLU A 9 -9.80 3.57 11.11
N PRO A 10 -8.93 2.63 11.46
CA PRO A 10 -7.88 2.96 12.41
C PRO A 10 -6.96 4.06 11.93
N ILE A 11 -6.70 4.09 10.63
CA ILE A 11 -5.82 5.10 10.09
C ILE A 11 -6.41 6.49 10.25
N CYS A 12 -7.70 6.63 10.02
CA CYS A 12 -8.34 7.92 10.12
C CYS A 12 -8.38 8.44 11.54
N ASP A 13 -8.54 7.55 12.48
CA ASP A 13 -8.66 7.93 13.89
C ASP A 13 -7.44 7.57 14.70
N PHE A 14 -6.33 7.41 14.03
CA PHE A 14 -5.14 6.89 14.66
C PHE A 14 -4.64 7.74 15.83
N ASN A 15 -4.22 7.08 16.88
CA ASN A 15 -3.46 7.68 17.96
C ASN A 15 -2.61 6.55 18.55
N PRO A 16 -1.69 6.87 19.46
CA PRO A 16 -0.77 5.86 20.00
C PRO A 16 -1.45 4.64 20.60
N GLU A 17 -2.63 4.81 21.11
CA GLU A 17 -3.33 3.68 21.71
C GLU A 17 -3.77 2.66 20.68
N HIS A 18 -3.96 3.10 19.45
CA HIS A 18 -4.45 2.20 18.41
C HIS A 18 -3.36 1.29 17.85
N ILE A 19 -2.11 1.56 18.17
CA ILE A 19 -1.04 0.70 17.70
C ILE A 19 -1.23 -0.72 18.19
N SER A 20 -1.67 -0.87 19.43
CA SER A 20 -1.90 -2.21 19.95
C SER A 20 -3.00 -2.93 19.21
N HIS A 21 -3.87 -2.19 18.56
CA HIS A 21 -4.97 -2.80 17.82
C HIS A 21 -4.56 -3.25 16.43
N ALA A 22 -3.35 -2.91 15.99
CA ALA A 22 -2.86 -3.40 14.71
C ALA A 22 -2.84 -4.92 14.70
N ASP A 23 -2.71 -5.53 15.86
CA ASP A 23 -2.70 -6.99 15.94
C ASP A 23 -4.04 -7.62 15.59
N TRP A 24 -5.09 -6.85 15.60
CA TRP A 24 -6.40 -7.36 15.26
C TRP A 24 -6.55 -7.59 13.77
N GLY A 25 -5.87 -6.78 12.98
CA GLY A 25 -6.02 -6.88 11.55
C GLY A 25 -5.16 -8.02 11.03
N ASP A 26 -5.63 -8.66 10.00
CA ASP A 26 -4.90 -9.73 9.37
C ASP A 26 -3.89 -9.20 8.38
N ILE A 27 -4.14 -8.02 7.82
CA ILE A 27 -3.23 -7.41 6.88
C ILE A 27 -3.33 -5.89 7.00
N LEU A 28 -2.33 -5.22 6.45
CA LEU A 28 -2.37 -3.78 6.26
C LEU A 28 -2.39 -3.54 4.76
N LEU A 29 -3.45 -2.94 4.28
CA LEU A 29 -3.58 -2.60 2.87
C LEU A 29 -3.54 -1.10 2.72
N VAL A 30 -2.58 -0.61 1.96
CA VAL A 30 -2.46 0.82 1.68
C VAL A 30 -2.85 1.04 0.22
N ALA A 31 -4.06 1.55 0.02
CA ALA A 31 -4.60 1.73 -1.31
C ALA A 31 -5.44 3.00 -1.33
N PRO A 32 -5.02 4.00 -2.06
CA PRO A 32 -3.83 4.04 -2.89
C PRO A 32 -2.56 4.36 -2.10
N ALA A 33 -1.44 3.86 -2.58
CA ALA A 33 -0.15 4.18 -2.00
C ALA A 33 0.53 5.22 -2.87
N THR A 34 0.74 6.40 -2.31
CA THR A 34 1.38 7.49 -3.04
C THR A 34 2.89 7.33 -3.01
N ALA A 35 3.56 8.06 -3.91
CA ALA A 35 5.01 8.06 -3.90
C ALA A 35 5.55 8.51 -2.54
N ASN A 36 4.86 9.46 -1.92
CA ASN A 36 5.28 9.98 -0.62
C ASN A 36 5.25 8.89 0.44
N ILE A 37 4.15 8.15 0.51
CA ILE A 37 4.03 7.14 1.56
C ILE A 37 4.97 5.96 1.28
N ILE A 38 5.16 5.62 0.02
CA ILE A 38 6.10 4.57 -0.34
C ILE A 38 7.51 4.97 0.09
N GLY A 39 7.87 6.23 -0.13
CA GLY A 39 9.16 6.73 0.29
C GLY A 39 9.33 6.69 1.80
N LYS A 40 8.30 7.09 2.53
CA LYS A 40 8.36 7.04 3.98
C LYS A 40 8.55 5.62 4.48
N PHE A 41 7.79 4.69 3.91
CA PHE A 41 7.90 3.29 4.31
C PHE A 41 9.31 2.77 4.04
N ALA A 42 9.83 3.06 2.86
CA ALA A 42 11.14 2.54 2.48
C ALA A 42 12.26 3.13 3.34
N CYS A 43 12.07 4.33 3.84
CA CYS A 43 13.10 5.01 4.62
C CYS A 43 12.87 4.93 6.13
N GLY A 44 11.77 4.32 6.55
CA GLY A 44 11.50 4.18 7.97
C GLY A 44 11.10 5.47 8.64
N ILE A 45 10.45 6.36 7.91
CA ILE A 45 9.99 7.62 8.46
C ILE A 45 8.61 7.42 9.07
N ALA A 46 8.46 7.81 10.32
CA ALA A 46 7.19 7.63 11.03
C ALA A 46 6.73 8.97 11.56
N ASP A 47 6.33 9.85 10.65
CA ASP A 47 5.95 11.20 11.02
C ASP A 47 4.44 11.42 10.92
N ASP A 48 3.67 10.40 10.62
CA ASP A 48 2.22 10.50 10.63
C ASP A 48 1.63 9.15 11.06
N ALA A 49 0.32 9.10 11.11
CA ALA A 49 -0.36 7.92 11.63
C ALA A 49 -0.08 6.68 10.79
N LEU A 50 -0.17 6.82 9.49
CA LEU A 50 0.00 5.66 8.62
C LEU A 50 1.44 5.15 8.62
N SER A 51 2.40 6.05 8.53
CA SER A 51 3.79 5.61 8.50
C SER A 51 4.20 5.00 9.84
N THR A 52 3.64 5.51 10.93
CA THR A 52 3.90 4.92 12.24
C THR A 52 3.27 3.54 12.34
N LEU A 53 2.04 3.41 11.85
CA LEU A 53 1.36 2.11 11.86
C LEU A 53 2.14 1.08 11.05
N PHE A 54 2.65 1.48 9.91
CA PHE A 54 3.41 0.57 9.08
C PHE A 54 4.60 -0.03 9.84
N LEU A 55 5.33 0.81 10.56
CA LEU A 55 6.48 0.31 11.29
C LEU A 55 6.11 -0.58 12.47
N ALA A 56 4.92 -0.39 13.01
CA ALA A 56 4.47 -1.18 14.15
C ALA A 56 3.75 -2.46 13.74
N PHE A 57 3.46 -2.62 12.45
CA PHE A 57 2.65 -3.72 11.99
C PHE A 57 3.54 -4.90 11.60
N ASP A 58 3.27 -6.06 12.17
CA ASP A 58 4.12 -7.23 11.95
C ASP A 58 3.44 -8.33 11.15
N LYS A 59 2.34 -8.01 10.49
CA LYS A 59 1.63 -8.97 9.65
C LYS A 59 1.74 -8.51 8.20
N PRO A 60 1.22 -9.28 7.25
CA PRO A 60 1.42 -8.95 5.84
C PRO A 60 0.95 -7.55 5.47
N VAL A 61 1.77 -6.87 4.68
CA VAL A 61 1.48 -5.52 4.21
C VAL A 61 1.37 -5.55 2.70
N PHE A 62 0.33 -4.91 2.18
CA PHE A 62 0.10 -4.80 0.74
C PHE A 62 0.01 -3.33 0.38
N ILE A 63 0.64 -2.97 -0.72
CA ILE A 63 0.54 -1.59 -1.22
C ILE A 63 0.03 -1.63 -2.65
N ALA A 64 -0.88 -0.71 -2.94
CA ALA A 64 -1.45 -0.56 -4.28
C ALA A 64 -1.13 0.84 -4.77
N PRO A 65 -0.01 1.01 -5.48
CA PRO A 65 0.43 2.35 -5.88
C PRO A 65 -0.52 3.06 -6.82
N ALA A 66 -0.56 4.39 -6.69
CA ALA A 66 -1.29 5.24 -7.60
C ALA A 66 -0.53 6.56 -7.72
N MET A 67 -0.04 6.86 -8.90
CA MET A 67 0.69 8.08 -9.15
C MET A 67 0.83 8.21 -10.66
N ASN A 68 1.22 9.39 -11.13
CA ASN A 68 1.37 9.50 -12.58
C ASN A 68 2.56 8.66 -13.04
N ASN A 69 2.56 8.38 -14.33
CA ASN A 69 3.53 7.44 -14.88
C ASN A 69 4.97 7.90 -14.71
N ARG A 70 5.22 9.19 -14.81
CA ARG A 70 6.60 9.67 -14.65
C ARG A 70 7.11 9.42 -13.24
N MET A 71 6.23 9.59 -12.27
CA MET A 71 6.63 9.31 -10.89
C MET A 71 6.82 7.82 -10.69
N TYR A 72 5.91 7.02 -11.22
CA TYR A 72 6.00 5.59 -10.99
C TYR A 72 7.26 4.99 -11.59
N THR A 73 7.65 5.47 -12.76
CA THR A 73 8.85 4.92 -13.42
C THR A 73 10.14 5.59 -12.96
N HIS A 74 10.06 6.58 -12.08
CA HIS A 74 11.26 7.24 -11.60
C HIS A 74 12.12 6.24 -10.84
N PRO A 75 13.43 6.24 -11.12
CA PRO A 75 14.32 5.27 -10.47
C PRO A 75 14.25 5.26 -8.96
N ILE A 76 14.03 6.40 -8.33
CA ILE A 76 13.95 6.46 -6.88
C ILE A 76 12.70 5.75 -6.38
N VAL A 77 11.57 5.96 -7.06
CA VAL A 77 10.34 5.29 -6.67
C VAL A 77 10.47 3.78 -6.86
N GLN A 78 11.04 3.37 -7.99
CA GLN A 78 11.24 1.96 -8.24
C GLN A 78 12.20 1.34 -7.23
N ARG A 79 13.24 2.08 -6.83
CA ARG A 79 14.15 1.60 -5.81
C ARG A 79 13.42 1.42 -4.48
N ASN A 80 12.57 2.38 -4.12
CA ASN A 80 11.84 2.28 -2.86
C ASN A 80 10.91 1.09 -2.87
N ILE A 81 10.24 0.84 -3.98
CA ILE A 81 9.36 -0.32 -4.09
C ILE A 81 10.14 -1.61 -3.92
N LYS A 82 11.30 -1.69 -4.57
CA LYS A 82 12.12 -2.90 -4.44
C LYS A 82 12.60 -3.11 -3.02
N GLN A 83 12.94 -2.03 -2.32
CA GLN A 83 13.34 -2.16 -0.94
C GLN A 83 12.20 -2.70 -0.09
N LEU A 84 10.99 -2.24 -0.35
CA LEU A 84 9.84 -2.75 0.39
C LEU A 84 9.57 -4.21 0.06
N GLN A 85 9.72 -4.58 -1.20
CA GLN A 85 9.55 -5.98 -1.58
C GLN A 85 10.59 -6.87 -0.91
N ALA A 86 11.79 -6.34 -0.69
CA ALA A 86 12.83 -7.11 -0.03
C ALA A 86 12.48 -7.42 1.42
N ILE A 87 11.63 -6.63 2.05
CA ILE A 87 11.15 -6.94 3.39
C ILE A 87 9.75 -7.50 3.36
N GLU A 88 9.37 -8.03 2.18
CA GLU A 88 8.15 -8.82 2.00
C GLU A 88 6.86 -8.02 1.99
N VAL A 89 6.93 -6.73 1.70
CA VAL A 89 5.74 -5.97 1.39
C VAL A 89 5.26 -6.42 0.02
N GLN A 90 3.97 -6.72 -0.08
CA GLN A 90 3.41 -7.21 -1.33
C GLN A 90 2.95 -6.05 -2.19
N LEU A 91 3.32 -6.09 -3.45
CA LEU A 91 2.97 -5.04 -4.39
C LEU A 91 1.79 -5.48 -5.24
N ILE A 92 0.73 -4.67 -5.23
CA ILE A 92 -0.38 -4.87 -6.14
C ILE A 92 -0.13 -3.91 -7.29
N GLU A 93 0.34 -4.44 -8.40
CA GLU A 93 0.79 -3.63 -9.52
C GLU A 93 -0.28 -2.66 -9.99
N PRO A 94 0.10 -1.42 -10.28
CA PRO A 94 -0.86 -0.47 -10.83
C PRO A 94 -1.25 -0.91 -12.23
N THR A 95 -2.44 -0.52 -12.64
CA THR A 95 -2.90 -0.84 -13.96
C THR A 95 -2.60 0.33 -14.89
N TYR A 96 -2.70 0.10 -16.18
CA TYR A 96 -2.52 1.15 -17.15
C TYR A 96 -3.76 2.01 -17.19
N GLY A 97 -3.56 3.31 -17.11
CA GLY A 97 -4.66 4.24 -17.18
C GLY A 97 -4.63 4.90 -18.53
N GLU A 98 -5.33 4.33 -19.46
CA GLU A 98 -5.34 4.94 -20.77
C GLU A 98 -6.33 6.07 -20.87
N LEU A 99 -7.09 6.27 -19.84
CA LEU A 99 -8.07 7.32 -19.90
C LEU A 99 -7.49 8.67 -19.74
N ALA A 100 -6.91 8.88 -18.63
CA ALA A 100 -6.52 10.21 -18.25
C ALA A 100 -5.49 10.72 -19.19
N CYS A 101 -5.75 11.80 -19.79
CA CYS A 101 -4.77 12.53 -20.58
C CYS A 101 -4.19 11.73 -21.70
N ASN A 102 -4.86 10.73 -22.13
CA ASN A 102 -4.34 9.90 -23.21
C ASN A 102 -2.97 9.36 -22.92
N SER A 103 -2.59 9.29 -21.68
CA SER A 103 -1.29 8.71 -21.42
C SER A 103 -1.48 7.26 -21.17
N VAL A 104 -0.61 6.48 -21.76
CA VAL A 104 -0.61 5.05 -21.61
C VAL A 104 0.57 4.72 -20.74
N GLY A 105 0.31 4.08 -19.64
CA GLY A 105 1.39 3.74 -18.76
C GLY A 105 0.84 3.38 -17.40
N LYS A 106 1.70 2.79 -16.59
CA LYS A 106 1.30 2.42 -15.25
C LYS A 106 1.22 3.65 -14.38
N GLY A 107 0.47 3.57 -13.32
CA GLY A 107 0.38 4.67 -12.38
C GLY A 107 -0.98 4.79 -11.77
N ARG A 108 -1.95 4.15 -12.36
CA ARG A 108 -3.30 4.17 -11.85
C ARG A 108 -3.49 2.98 -10.93
N MET A 109 -4.07 3.23 -9.76
CA MET A 109 -4.29 2.15 -8.82
C MET A 109 -5.14 1.05 -9.46
N GLU A 110 -4.82 -0.19 -9.15
CA GLU A 110 -5.59 -1.32 -9.59
C GLU A 110 -7.04 -1.15 -9.13
N GLU A 111 -7.97 -1.71 -9.87
CA GLU A 111 -9.38 -1.60 -9.54
C GLU A 111 -9.67 -2.30 -8.22
N PRO A 112 -10.55 -1.74 -7.40
CA PRO A 112 -10.83 -2.34 -6.09
C PRO A 112 -11.22 -3.80 -6.16
N GLU A 113 -12.02 -4.19 -7.15
CA GLU A 113 -12.42 -5.59 -7.27
C GLU A 113 -11.23 -6.49 -7.51
N ASN A 114 -10.28 -6.02 -8.30
CA ASN A 114 -9.09 -6.81 -8.57
C ASN A 114 -8.17 -6.87 -7.37
N ILE A 115 -8.14 -5.81 -6.58
CA ILE A 115 -7.38 -5.82 -5.35
C ILE A 115 -7.94 -6.87 -4.39
N VAL A 116 -9.26 -6.90 -4.26
CA VAL A 116 -9.90 -7.89 -3.40
C VAL A 116 -9.60 -9.29 -3.90
N ALA A 117 -9.68 -9.49 -5.21
CA ALA A 117 -9.39 -10.80 -5.78
C ALA A 117 -7.93 -11.21 -5.53
N TYR A 118 -7.03 -10.27 -5.64
CA TYR A 118 -5.62 -10.53 -5.37
C TYR A 118 -5.42 -10.98 -3.92
N LEU A 119 -6.07 -10.30 -2.99
CA LEU A 119 -5.94 -10.64 -1.58
C LEU A 119 -6.52 -12.00 -1.29
N LYS A 120 -7.66 -12.31 -1.87
CA LYS A 120 -8.25 -13.62 -1.68
C LYS A 120 -7.33 -14.72 -2.20
N ASP A 121 -6.77 -14.51 -3.37
CA ASP A 121 -5.87 -15.48 -3.95
C ASP A 121 -4.63 -15.68 -3.07
N TYR A 122 -4.13 -14.59 -2.53
CA TYR A 122 -2.97 -14.66 -1.67
C TYR A 122 -3.24 -15.53 -0.45
N PHE A 123 -4.39 -15.34 0.17
CA PHE A 123 -4.71 -16.11 1.37
C PHE A 123 -5.13 -17.54 1.05
N ASP A 124 -5.70 -17.76 -0.12
CA ASP A 124 -6.11 -19.10 -0.50
C ASP A 124 -4.94 -20.01 -0.81
N LYS A 125 -3.79 -19.45 -1.08
CA LYS A 125 -2.60 -20.26 -1.36
C LYS A 125 -2.09 -20.94 -0.13
N ASP A 126 -2.45 -20.44 1.02
CA ASP A 126 -2.05 -21.06 2.25
C ASP A 126 -3.07 -22.09 2.68
#